data_2030903b5ba8c9947e05b426864de1a6
#
_entry.id   2030903b5ba8c9947e05b426864de1a6
#
_cell.length_a   1.000
_cell.length_b   1.000
_cell.length_c   1.000
_cell.angle_alpha   90.00
_cell.angle_beta   90.00
_cell.angle_gamma   90.00
#
_symmetry.space_group_name_H-M   'P 1'
#
loop_
_entity.id
_entity.type
_entity.pdbx_description
1 polymer ?
#
loop_
_entity_poly.entity_id
_entity_poly.type
_entity_poly.pdbx_seq_one_letter_code
_entity_poly.pdbx_strand_id
1 'polypeptide(L)'
;MRFLGYKMRTVQEIRQKLLEKEFAEDVIAEVLVFLEKYGYADDRDYCRRYIREKLRLKPKSGYALGLELRQRGVSSRIIEEVLAET
;
A
#
# COMPACT_ATOMS: atom_id res chain seq x y z
N MET A 1 2.88 -14.48 -10.93
CA MET A 1 2.21 -14.87 -9.70
C MET A 1 0.87 -14.16 -9.58
N ARG A 2 -0.17 -14.95 -9.59
CA ARG A 2 -1.53 -14.41 -9.66
C ARG A 2 -1.92 -13.55 -8.46
N PHE A 3 -1.49 -13.97 -7.29
CA PHE A 3 -1.86 -13.30 -6.05
C PHE A 3 -1.42 -11.83 -6.03
N LEU A 4 -0.16 -11.58 -6.35
CA LEU A 4 0.36 -10.21 -6.33
C LEU A 4 0.04 -9.45 -7.61
N GLY A 5 -0.01 -10.13 -8.73
CA GLY A 5 -0.33 -9.47 -9.99
C GLY A 5 -1.79 -9.10 -10.12
N TYR A 6 -2.63 -9.73 -9.35
CA TYR A 6 -4.06 -9.51 -9.41
C TYR A 6 -4.48 -8.25 -8.66
N LYS A 7 -3.90 -8.02 -7.49
CA LYS A 7 -4.30 -6.90 -6.65
C LYS A 7 -3.11 -6.36 -5.88
N MET A 8 -2.83 -5.08 -6.06
CA MET A 8 -1.75 -4.46 -5.32
C MET A 8 -2.13 -4.28 -3.86
N ARG A 9 -1.16 -4.47 -2.98
CA ARG A 9 -1.35 -4.35 -1.55
C ARG A 9 -0.26 -3.48 -0.95
N THR A 10 -0.57 -2.84 0.18
CA THR A 10 0.44 -2.07 0.91
C THR A 10 1.41 -3.02 1.59
N VAL A 11 2.58 -2.49 1.96
CA VAL A 11 3.57 -3.26 2.71
C VAL A 11 2.95 -3.79 4.01
N GLN A 12 2.18 -2.94 4.68
CA GLN A 12 1.52 -3.33 5.93
C GLN A 12 0.54 -4.49 5.72
N GLU A 13 -0.23 -4.45 4.66
CA GLU A 13 -1.18 -5.51 4.36
C GLU A 13 -0.47 -6.84 4.08
N ILE A 14 0.63 -6.78 3.34
CA ILE A 14 1.41 -7.98 3.04
C ILE A 14 2.02 -8.54 4.32
N ARG A 15 2.57 -7.67 5.16
CA ARG A 15 3.16 -8.09 6.42
C ARG A 15 2.12 -8.77 7.30
N GLN A 16 0.93 -8.18 7.40
CA GLN A 16 -0.14 -8.76 8.21
C GLN A 16 -0.55 -10.14 7.70
N LYS A 17 -0.63 -10.28 6.39
CA LYS A 17 -0.98 -11.55 5.78
C LYS A 17 0.04 -12.63 6.10
N LEU A 18 1.31 -12.28 6.04
CA LEU A 18 2.38 -13.23 6.33
C LEU A 18 2.39 -13.60 7.81
N LEU A 19 2.09 -12.65 8.69
CA LEU A 19 1.97 -12.93 10.12
C LEU A 19 0.83 -13.90 10.39
N GLU A 20 -0.29 -13.73 9.71
CA GLU A 20 -1.42 -14.65 9.85
C GLU A 20 -1.09 -16.07 9.44
N LYS A 21 -0.14 -16.23 8.52
CA LYS A 21 0.32 -17.53 8.08
C LYS A 21 1.47 -18.07 8.92
N GLU A 22 1.76 -17.40 10.02
CA GLU A 22 2.73 -17.84 11.02
C GLU A 22 4.17 -17.90 10.54
N PHE A 23 4.52 -17.06 9.58
CA PHE A 23 5.92 -16.91 9.19
C PHE A 23 6.69 -16.15 10.25
N ALA A 24 7.96 -16.50 10.45
CA ALA A 24 8.81 -15.79 11.40
C ALA A 24 9.08 -14.37 10.93
N GLU A 25 9.30 -13.45 11.88
CA GLU A 25 9.49 -12.05 11.57
C GLU A 25 10.69 -11.78 10.69
N ASP A 26 11.79 -12.51 10.88
CA ASP A 26 12.97 -12.35 10.04
C ASP A 26 12.70 -12.78 8.61
N VAL A 27 11.92 -13.83 8.42
CA VAL A 27 11.50 -14.27 7.08
C VAL A 27 10.61 -13.22 6.44
N ILE A 28 9.69 -12.67 7.22
CA ILE A 28 8.79 -11.62 6.71
C ILE A 28 9.59 -10.40 6.25
N ALA A 29 10.58 -9.99 7.03
CA ALA A 29 11.42 -8.85 6.68
C ALA A 29 12.15 -9.09 5.37
N GLU A 30 12.68 -10.29 5.17
CA GLU A 30 13.37 -10.62 3.92
C GLU A 30 12.43 -10.59 2.73
N VAL A 31 11.22 -11.14 2.91
CA VAL A 31 10.22 -11.15 1.84
C VAL A 31 9.81 -9.72 1.47
N LEU A 32 9.61 -8.86 2.45
CA LEU A 32 9.21 -7.49 2.20
C LEU A 32 10.29 -6.71 1.45
N VAL A 33 11.56 -6.91 1.83
CA VAL A 33 12.67 -6.28 1.12
C VAL A 33 12.71 -6.74 -0.34
N PHE A 34 12.52 -8.03 -0.55
CA PHE A 34 12.48 -8.60 -1.90
C PHE A 34 11.35 -7.98 -2.72
N LEU A 35 10.15 -7.90 -2.15
CA LEU A 35 9.00 -7.38 -2.87
C LEU A 35 9.15 -5.91 -3.21
N GLU A 36 9.71 -5.12 -2.30
CA GLU A 36 9.96 -3.71 -2.56
C GLU A 36 11.00 -3.53 -3.66
N LYS A 37 12.04 -4.34 -3.63
CA LYS A 37 13.11 -4.25 -4.61
C LYS A 37 12.60 -4.49 -6.04
N TYR A 38 11.64 -5.39 -6.19
CA TYR A 38 11.09 -5.73 -7.49
C TYR A 38 9.77 -5.05 -7.80
N GLY A 39 9.37 -4.08 -6.99
CA GLY A 39 8.19 -3.28 -7.27
C GLY A 39 6.86 -3.94 -6.99
N TYR A 40 6.86 -5.06 -6.28
CA TYR A 40 5.62 -5.75 -5.93
C TYR A 40 4.95 -5.16 -4.70
N ALA A 41 5.68 -4.40 -3.91
CA ALA A 41 5.13 -3.74 -2.72
C ALA A 41 5.61 -2.30 -2.73
N ASP A 42 4.82 -1.41 -3.30
CA ASP A 42 5.16 -0.02 -3.46
C ASP A 42 4.00 0.82 -2.96
N ASP A 43 4.12 1.33 -1.74
CA ASP A 43 3.06 2.10 -1.11
C ASP A 43 2.76 3.40 -1.86
N ARG A 44 3.76 3.98 -2.51
CA ARG A 44 3.55 5.20 -3.28
C ARG A 44 2.67 4.93 -4.50
N ASP A 45 2.94 3.87 -5.23
CA ASP A 45 2.14 3.50 -6.38
C ASP A 45 0.74 3.07 -5.96
N TYR A 46 0.64 2.33 -4.86
CA TYR A 46 -0.65 1.96 -4.29
C TYR A 46 -1.47 3.20 -3.96
N CYS A 47 -0.83 4.19 -3.35
CA CYS A 47 -1.48 5.44 -2.98
C CYS A 47 -2.02 6.18 -4.20
N ARG A 48 -1.22 6.27 -5.27
CA ARG A 48 -1.65 6.92 -6.51
C ARG A 48 -2.85 6.23 -7.12
N ARG A 49 -2.81 4.91 -7.18
CA ARG A 49 -3.92 4.14 -7.75
C ARG A 49 -5.17 4.28 -6.92
N TYR A 50 -5.01 4.25 -5.61
CA TYR A 50 -6.14 4.38 -4.69
C TYR A 50 -6.82 5.73 -4.87
N ILE A 51 -6.05 6.80 -4.86
CA ILE A 51 -6.59 8.15 -5.01
C ILE A 51 -7.28 8.31 -6.37
N ARG A 52 -6.64 7.88 -7.43
CA ARG A 52 -7.19 7.97 -8.78
C ARG A 52 -8.53 7.24 -8.86
N GLU A 53 -8.58 6.04 -8.34
CA GLU A 53 -9.79 5.22 -8.37
C GLU A 53 -10.94 5.88 -7.59
N LYS A 54 -10.65 6.38 -6.40
CA LYS A 54 -11.67 7.00 -5.55
C LYS A 54 -12.19 8.30 -6.14
N LEU A 55 -11.32 9.11 -6.71
CA LEU A 55 -11.75 10.35 -7.33
C LEU A 55 -12.59 10.10 -8.57
N ARG A 56 -12.31 9.04 -9.29
CA ARG A 56 -13.08 8.68 -10.46
C ARG A 56 -14.48 8.22 -10.09
N LEU A 57 -14.59 7.43 -9.02
CA LEU A 57 -15.87 6.87 -8.61
C LEU A 57 -16.72 7.87 -7.84
N LYS A 58 -16.11 8.59 -6.91
CA LYS A 58 -16.83 9.54 -6.08
C LYS A 58 -15.83 10.54 -5.49
N PRO A 59 -16.01 11.84 -5.75
CA PRO A 59 -15.09 12.84 -5.21
C PRO A 59 -15.05 12.81 -3.70
N LYS A 60 -13.84 12.85 -3.14
CA LYS A 60 -13.61 12.93 -1.70
C LYS A 60 -12.52 13.95 -1.44
N SER A 61 -12.53 14.53 -0.24
CA SER A 61 -11.47 15.44 0.16
C SER A 61 -10.16 14.69 0.33
N GLY A 62 -9.05 15.40 0.13
CA GLY A 62 -7.74 14.81 0.37
C GLY A 62 -7.57 14.33 1.79
N TYR A 63 -8.21 15.03 2.75
CA TYR A 63 -8.16 14.64 4.15
C TYR A 63 -8.79 13.27 4.36
N ALA A 64 -9.98 13.04 3.80
CA ALA A 64 -10.65 11.77 3.94
C ALA A 64 -9.88 10.63 3.28
N LEU A 65 -9.33 10.88 2.08
CA LEU A 65 -8.51 9.89 1.40
C LEU A 65 -7.26 9.57 2.20
N GLY A 66 -6.65 10.58 2.80
CA GLY A 66 -5.47 10.39 3.63
C GLY A 66 -5.74 9.51 4.83
N LEU A 67 -6.87 9.72 5.49
CA LEU A 67 -7.26 8.89 6.63
C LEU A 67 -7.44 7.43 6.22
N GLU A 68 -8.11 7.19 5.10
CA GLU A 68 -8.32 5.83 4.61
C GLU A 68 -6.98 5.15 4.31
N LEU A 69 -6.07 5.86 3.68
CA LEU A 69 -4.76 5.30 3.33
C LEU A 69 -3.93 5.03 4.57
N ARG A 70 -4.00 5.87 5.57
CA ARG A 70 -3.28 5.63 6.81
C ARG A 70 -3.80 4.40 7.52
N GLN A 71 -5.09 4.16 7.47
CA GLN A 71 -5.68 2.95 8.05
C GLN A 71 -5.18 1.70 7.35
N ARG A 72 -4.78 1.83 6.08
CA ARG A 72 -4.22 0.72 5.32
C ARG A 72 -2.72 0.57 5.49
N GLY A 73 -2.11 1.42 6.29
CA GLY A 73 -0.70 1.30 6.62
C GLY A 73 0.24 2.15 5.79
N VAL A 74 -0.29 3.05 4.97
CA VAL A 74 0.55 3.97 4.20
C VAL A 74 0.99 5.11 5.10
N SER A 75 2.28 5.48 5.05
CA SER A 75 2.79 6.55 5.90
C SER A 75 2.26 7.92 5.47
N SER A 76 2.13 8.83 6.44
CA SER A 76 1.66 10.18 6.17
C SER A 76 2.53 10.89 5.15
N ARG A 77 3.84 10.66 5.19
CA ARG A 77 4.76 11.28 4.28
C ARG A 77 4.45 10.92 2.82
N ILE A 78 4.23 9.65 2.57
CA ILE A 78 3.90 9.18 1.22
C ILE A 78 2.57 9.76 0.77
N ILE A 79 1.58 9.78 1.66
CA ILE A 79 0.27 10.32 1.35
C ILE A 79 0.36 11.79 0.97
N GLU A 80 1.09 12.57 1.74
CA GLU A 80 1.26 14.00 1.45
C GLU A 80 1.94 14.23 0.12
N GLU A 81 2.98 13.45 -0.17
CA GLU A 81 3.71 13.58 -1.42
C GLU A 81 2.82 13.27 -2.62
N VAL A 82 2.04 12.21 -2.52
CA VAL A 82 1.17 11.80 -3.62
C VAL A 82 0.00 12.78 -3.79
N LEU A 83 -0.59 13.25 -2.71
CA LEU A 83 -1.65 14.24 -2.80
C LEU A 83 -1.15 15.55 -3.40
N ALA A 84 0.10 15.91 -3.15
CA ALA A 84 0.68 17.10 -3.74
C ALA A 84 0.87 16.97 -5.25
N GLU A 85 0.98 15.75 -5.76
CA GLU A 85 1.09 15.50 -7.20
C GLU A 85 -0.25 15.61 -7.92
N THR A 86 -1.33 15.51 -7.17
CA THR A 86 -2.68 15.57 -7.73
C THR A 86 -3.26 16.97 -7.59
#